data_546179638d526e60169f81860658062d
#
_entry.id   546179638d526e60169f81860658062d
#
_cell.length_a   1.000
_cell.length_b   1.000
_cell.length_c   1.000
_cell.angle_alpha   90.00
_cell.angle_beta   90.00
_cell.angle_gamma   90.00
#
_symmetry.space_group_name_H-M   'P 1'
#
loop_
_entity.id
_entity.type
_entity.pdbx_description
1 polymer ?
#
loop_
_entity_poly.entity_id
_entity_poly.type
_entity_poly.pdbx_seq_one_letter_code
_entity_poly.pdbx_strand_id
1 'polypeptide(L)'
;MPRPLRFVLIAVSLVFAGFPVAVAAAQNTPPAPSTTPVRLLIECQNASCDQEFFRTEITWVDHVRQRQDADVHLLVTGESTAQGGRAVTLSFFGQGRFKGRDHVLRDSFLVADSADTIRREMVRVISLGLVPYAVESPALETLTLSTRAQPAAAAAVQAQSDPWNRWSFRVNVQGNAGGERSSRYSSMNSNVSANRTTETLKLNLNSFFGYRQNTFELPDGRTFLSPNREYGINGLAARAINSRWSYGTRSQYYSSTFSNQAAAWYLAPAIEYDIFPYSESTRRLLTLQYATGIRGFRYEQVTIFGKLEETRAAQNFNVNVSARQRWGNVSGDFQVMSFIPDLEQNHVSGFGNVNLNLVKGLSLNLNGSVSWIRDQLYLPAQEATTEEVLVQQRQLATSYRYNVFFGVSYTFGSIFSQVVNARFNSGGF
;
A
#
# COMPACT_ATOMS: atom_id res chain seq x y z
N MET A 1 -22.03 -62.51 -18.73
CA MET A 1 -20.86 -63.20 -19.32
C MET A 1 -20.02 -62.17 -20.04
N PRO A 2 -18.89 -61.72 -19.52
CA PRO A 2 -17.98 -60.85 -20.20
C PRO A 2 -16.84 -61.64 -20.85
N ARG A 3 -16.49 -61.24 -22.08
CA ARG A 3 -15.36 -61.78 -22.84
C ARG A 3 -14.05 -61.07 -22.46
N PRO A 4 -12.89 -61.77 -22.34
CA PRO A 4 -11.63 -61.15 -22.02
C PRO A 4 -10.92 -60.59 -23.26
N LEU A 5 -10.37 -59.37 -23.14
CA LEU A 5 -9.46 -58.75 -24.11
C LEU A 5 -8.07 -59.40 -23.98
N ARG A 6 -7.55 -59.91 -25.10
CA ARG A 6 -6.18 -60.41 -25.23
C ARG A 6 -5.21 -59.27 -25.53
N PHE A 7 -4.24 -59.06 -24.64
CA PHE A 7 -3.08 -58.21 -24.93
C PHE A 7 -2.08 -59.00 -25.79
N VAL A 8 -1.76 -58.43 -26.96
CA VAL A 8 -0.65 -58.88 -27.81
C VAL A 8 0.60 -58.06 -27.45
N LEU A 9 1.59 -58.74 -26.88
CA LEU A 9 2.94 -58.20 -26.65
C LEU A 9 3.73 -58.34 -27.93
N ILE A 10 4.09 -57.22 -28.56
CA ILE A 10 5.06 -57.15 -29.66
C ILE A 10 6.42 -56.78 -29.04
N ALA A 11 7.34 -57.75 -29.00
CA ALA A 11 8.72 -57.52 -28.65
C ALA A 11 9.46 -56.95 -29.86
N VAL A 12 9.90 -55.68 -29.76
CA VAL A 12 10.78 -55.06 -30.76
C VAL A 12 12.22 -55.14 -30.22
N SER A 13 13.04 -55.98 -30.86
CA SER A 13 14.46 -56.10 -30.58
C SER A 13 15.20 -54.97 -31.29
N LEU A 14 15.72 -53.99 -30.54
CA LEU A 14 16.58 -52.91 -31.05
C LEU A 14 18.05 -53.40 -31.02
N VAL A 15 18.63 -53.50 -32.20
CA VAL A 15 20.06 -53.72 -32.41
C VAL A 15 20.79 -52.41 -32.16
N PHE A 16 21.60 -52.32 -31.09
CA PHE A 16 22.47 -51.23 -30.80
C PHE A 16 23.73 -51.31 -31.70
N ALA A 17 23.76 -50.54 -32.76
CA ALA A 17 25.01 -50.24 -33.48
C ALA A 17 25.70 -49.07 -32.75
N GLY A 18 26.83 -49.35 -32.09
CA GLY A 18 27.61 -48.34 -31.38
C GLY A 18 28.29 -47.35 -32.36
N PHE A 19 27.81 -46.10 -32.35
CA PHE A 19 28.57 -44.98 -32.90
C PHE A 19 29.39 -44.30 -31.77
N PRO A 20 30.65 -43.99 -31.95
CA PRO A 20 31.42 -43.23 -30.97
C PRO A 20 30.88 -41.78 -30.95
N VAL A 21 30.21 -41.39 -29.89
CA VAL A 21 29.84 -39.99 -29.64
C VAL A 21 31.14 -39.26 -29.24
N ALA A 22 31.67 -38.49 -30.16
CA ALA A 22 32.71 -37.49 -29.83
C ALA A 22 32.00 -36.42 -28.96
N VAL A 23 32.28 -36.40 -27.66
CA VAL A 23 31.92 -35.33 -26.75
C VAL A 23 32.77 -34.11 -27.14
N ALA A 24 32.20 -33.25 -28.00
CA ALA A 24 32.73 -31.91 -28.19
C ALA A 24 32.54 -31.16 -26.87
N ALA A 25 33.59 -30.93 -26.12
CA ALA A 25 33.60 -30.01 -25.00
C ALA A 25 33.22 -28.62 -25.54
N ALA A 26 31.98 -28.21 -25.32
CA ALA A 26 31.54 -26.85 -25.59
C ALA A 26 32.39 -25.95 -24.69
N GLN A 27 33.39 -25.27 -25.28
CA GLN A 27 34.07 -24.19 -24.61
C GLN A 27 33.03 -23.10 -24.37
N ASN A 28 32.65 -22.88 -23.10
CA ASN A 28 31.89 -21.71 -22.68
C ASN A 28 32.77 -20.46 -22.87
N THR A 29 32.86 -19.99 -24.10
CA THR A 29 33.42 -18.67 -24.38
C THR A 29 32.45 -17.66 -23.73
N PRO A 30 32.95 -16.78 -22.85
CA PRO A 30 32.09 -15.72 -22.33
C PRO A 30 31.48 -14.94 -23.50
N PRO A 31 30.21 -14.60 -23.48
CA PRO A 31 29.60 -13.81 -24.54
C PRO A 31 30.37 -12.50 -24.69
N ALA A 32 30.73 -12.14 -25.93
CA ALA A 32 31.43 -10.89 -26.24
C ALA A 32 30.55 -9.73 -25.66
N PRO A 33 31.18 -8.69 -25.06
CA PRO A 33 30.45 -7.54 -24.53
C PRO A 33 29.63 -6.93 -25.65
N SER A 34 28.30 -6.76 -25.37
CA SER A 34 27.41 -6.17 -26.37
C SER A 34 27.73 -4.67 -26.49
N THR A 35 27.70 -4.16 -27.69
CA THR A 35 27.97 -2.75 -28.01
C THR A 35 26.75 -1.84 -27.63
N THR A 36 25.68 -2.42 -27.15
CA THR A 36 24.45 -1.67 -26.83
C THR A 36 24.31 -1.41 -25.34
N PRO A 37 23.96 -0.17 -24.92
CA PRO A 37 23.67 0.14 -23.52
C PRO A 37 22.54 -0.73 -22.96
N VAL A 38 22.48 -0.84 -21.64
CA VAL A 38 21.38 -1.54 -20.95
C VAL A 38 20.13 -0.67 -21.00
N ARG A 39 19.03 -1.19 -21.52
CA ARG A 39 17.74 -0.50 -21.52
C ARG A 39 17.03 -0.76 -20.21
N LEU A 40 16.82 0.30 -19.42
CA LEU A 40 16.25 0.27 -18.08
C LEU A 40 14.86 0.88 -18.04
N LEU A 41 13.89 0.14 -17.51
CA LEU A 41 12.63 0.68 -17.04
C LEU A 41 12.64 0.75 -15.52
N ILE A 42 12.32 1.91 -14.95
CA ILE A 42 12.07 2.08 -13.50
C ILE A 42 10.58 2.28 -13.28
N GLU A 43 9.96 1.38 -12.54
CA GLU A 43 8.57 1.43 -12.14
C GLU A 43 8.47 1.53 -10.61
N CYS A 44 7.69 2.48 -10.09
CA CYS A 44 7.55 2.70 -8.66
C CYS A 44 6.11 2.46 -8.23
N GLN A 45 5.93 1.61 -7.23
CA GLN A 45 4.63 1.26 -6.66
C GLN A 45 4.66 1.51 -5.15
N ASN A 46 3.80 2.41 -4.69
CA ASN A 46 3.78 2.84 -3.29
C ASN A 46 5.16 3.31 -2.76
N ALA A 47 5.99 3.84 -3.64
CA ALA A 47 7.29 4.43 -3.33
C ALA A 47 7.40 5.78 -4.05
N SER A 48 7.98 6.76 -3.37
CA SER A 48 8.29 8.06 -3.98
C SER A 48 9.57 7.92 -4.78
N CYS A 49 9.51 8.16 -6.10
CA CYS A 49 10.65 8.10 -6.99
C CYS A 49 10.78 9.40 -7.77
N ASP A 50 11.93 10.02 -7.66
CA ASP A 50 12.31 11.15 -8.50
C ASP A 50 12.92 10.62 -9.82
N GLN A 51 12.05 10.24 -10.75
CA GLN A 51 12.48 9.63 -12.01
C GLN A 51 13.33 10.57 -12.87
N GLU A 52 13.11 11.90 -12.79
CA GLU A 52 13.92 12.86 -13.49
C GLU A 52 15.34 12.87 -12.94
N PHE A 53 15.46 12.87 -11.62
CA PHE A 53 16.77 12.79 -10.95
C PHE A 53 17.48 11.47 -11.29
N PHE A 54 16.77 10.34 -11.30
CA PHE A 54 17.39 9.05 -11.67
C PHE A 54 17.93 9.05 -13.11
N ARG A 55 17.23 9.68 -14.05
CA ARG A 55 17.68 9.82 -15.44
C ARG A 55 18.90 10.72 -15.59
N THR A 56 19.02 11.74 -14.77
CA THR A 56 20.18 12.65 -14.79
C THR A 56 21.42 12.05 -14.14
N GLU A 57 21.26 11.20 -13.13
CA GLU A 57 22.37 10.62 -12.39
C GLU A 57 22.82 9.26 -12.95
N ILE A 58 21.91 8.46 -13.53
CA ILE A 58 22.23 7.13 -14.09
C ILE A 58 22.26 7.22 -15.61
N THR A 59 23.28 7.88 -16.15
CA THR A 59 23.40 8.22 -17.58
C THR A 59 23.97 7.10 -18.46
N TRP A 60 24.53 6.05 -17.86
CA TRP A 60 25.17 4.95 -18.57
C TRP A 60 24.20 3.84 -19.02
N VAL A 61 22.88 4.04 -18.79
CA VAL A 61 21.80 3.18 -19.28
C VAL A 61 20.85 3.96 -20.17
N ASP A 62 20.13 3.27 -21.05
CA ASP A 62 19.06 3.83 -21.84
C ASP A 62 17.73 3.71 -21.09
N HIS A 63 17.17 4.82 -20.62
CA HIS A 63 15.87 4.81 -19.95
C HIS A 63 14.74 4.64 -20.95
N VAL A 64 13.93 3.59 -20.76
CA VAL A 64 12.78 3.28 -21.62
C VAL A 64 11.47 3.44 -20.87
N ARG A 65 10.36 3.57 -21.61
CA ARG A 65 9.02 3.82 -21.05
C ARG A 65 8.20 2.55 -20.86
N GLN A 66 8.52 1.52 -21.62
CA GLN A 66 7.71 0.31 -21.68
C GLN A 66 8.51 -0.90 -21.25
N ARG A 67 7.86 -1.79 -20.52
CA ARG A 67 8.47 -3.02 -20.01
C ARG A 67 9.01 -3.90 -21.14
N GLN A 68 8.30 -3.96 -22.25
CA GLN A 68 8.66 -4.79 -23.41
C GLN A 68 9.90 -4.30 -24.14
N ASP A 69 10.28 -3.04 -23.96
CA ASP A 69 11.47 -2.44 -24.54
C ASP A 69 12.70 -2.50 -23.62
N ALA A 70 12.50 -2.89 -22.36
CA ALA A 70 13.54 -2.93 -21.35
C ALA A 70 14.36 -4.23 -21.40
N ASP A 71 15.66 -4.12 -21.19
CA ASP A 71 16.55 -5.25 -20.87
C ASP A 71 16.51 -5.56 -19.37
N VAL A 72 16.29 -4.54 -18.55
CA VAL A 72 16.10 -4.66 -17.10
C VAL A 72 14.86 -3.87 -16.68
N HIS A 73 13.92 -4.54 -16.04
CA HIS A 73 12.78 -3.90 -15.39
C HIS A 73 13.05 -3.81 -13.88
N LEU A 74 13.26 -2.61 -13.38
CA LEU A 74 13.37 -2.32 -11.96
C LEU A 74 12.00 -1.94 -11.42
N LEU A 75 11.47 -2.78 -10.52
CA LEU A 75 10.27 -2.49 -9.76
C LEU A 75 10.67 -2.08 -8.34
N VAL A 76 10.38 -0.83 -7.98
CA VAL A 76 10.58 -0.28 -6.65
C VAL A 76 9.25 -0.31 -5.91
N THR A 77 9.20 -1.02 -4.79
CA THR A 77 8.01 -1.05 -3.91
C THR A 77 8.33 -0.48 -2.55
N GLY A 78 7.41 0.33 -1.99
CA GLY A 78 7.59 0.97 -0.69
C GLY A 78 6.57 0.52 0.33
N GLU A 79 6.99 0.39 1.59
CA GLU A 79 6.14 0.13 2.74
C GLU A 79 6.49 1.08 3.88
N SER A 80 5.48 1.50 4.64
CA SER A 80 5.73 2.32 5.83
C SER A 80 6.30 1.45 6.95
N THR A 81 7.39 1.91 7.56
CA THR A 81 7.92 1.28 8.76
C THR A 81 7.11 1.69 9.99
N ALA A 82 7.19 0.92 11.07
CA ALA A 82 6.53 1.24 12.34
C ALA A 82 6.96 2.60 12.91
N GLN A 83 8.19 3.01 12.62
CA GLN A 83 8.75 4.30 13.02
C GLN A 83 8.33 5.44 12.09
N GLY A 84 7.45 5.15 11.12
CA GLY A 84 6.93 6.13 10.16
C GLY A 84 7.89 6.49 9.03
N GLY A 85 9.04 5.85 8.94
CA GLY A 85 9.93 5.88 7.80
C GLY A 85 9.40 5.00 6.67
N ARG A 86 10.25 4.69 5.70
CA ARG A 86 9.90 3.90 4.54
C ARG A 86 10.93 2.80 4.28
N ALA A 87 10.49 1.55 4.23
CA ALA A 87 11.27 0.46 3.71
C ALA A 87 11.00 0.34 2.20
N VAL A 88 12.05 0.20 1.39
CA VAL A 88 11.94 0.03 -0.05
C VAL A 88 12.54 -1.29 -0.48
N THR A 89 11.87 -1.95 -1.41
CA THR A 89 12.35 -3.17 -2.05
C THR A 89 12.54 -2.89 -3.53
N LEU A 90 13.75 -3.08 -4.02
CA LEU A 90 14.14 -2.89 -5.41
C LEU A 90 14.28 -4.27 -6.05
N SER A 91 13.34 -4.64 -6.89
CA SER A 91 13.32 -5.92 -7.59
C SER A 91 13.78 -5.72 -9.04
N PHE A 92 14.96 -6.25 -9.38
CA PHE A 92 15.54 -6.20 -10.71
C PHE A 92 15.12 -7.46 -11.46
N PHE A 93 14.46 -7.29 -12.58
CA PHE A 93 14.02 -8.37 -13.44
C PHE A 93 14.73 -8.31 -14.78
N GLY A 94 15.59 -9.28 -15.02
CA GLY A 94 16.28 -9.42 -16.32
C GLY A 94 15.31 -9.83 -17.42
N GLN A 95 15.39 -9.16 -18.57
CA GLN A 95 14.58 -9.44 -19.75
C GLN A 95 15.48 -9.60 -20.98
N GLY A 96 14.96 -10.12 -22.07
CA GLY A 96 15.72 -10.31 -23.30
C GLY A 96 17.02 -11.07 -23.06
N ARG A 97 18.17 -10.43 -23.30
CA ARG A 97 19.53 -10.98 -23.10
C ARG A 97 19.86 -11.30 -21.64
N PHE A 98 19.16 -10.68 -20.68
CA PHE A 98 19.35 -10.89 -19.24
C PHE A 98 18.27 -11.77 -18.60
N LYS A 99 17.48 -12.47 -19.39
CA LYS A 99 16.39 -13.32 -18.88
C LYS A 99 16.90 -14.33 -17.85
N GLY A 100 16.27 -14.35 -16.67
CA GLY A 100 16.62 -15.23 -15.56
C GLY A 100 17.67 -14.68 -14.59
N ARG A 101 18.19 -13.48 -14.82
CA ARG A 101 19.08 -12.78 -13.89
C ARG A 101 18.30 -11.82 -13.02
N ASP A 102 17.45 -12.38 -12.16
CA ASP A 102 16.63 -11.58 -11.24
C ASP A 102 17.33 -11.51 -9.88
N HIS A 103 17.27 -10.34 -9.24
CA HIS A 103 17.72 -10.18 -7.86
C HIS A 103 16.97 -9.04 -7.16
N VAL A 104 17.12 -8.95 -5.84
CA VAL A 104 16.38 -8.01 -5.00
C VAL A 104 17.35 -7.34 -4.04
N LEU A 105 17.30 -6.01 -3.99
CA LEU A 105 17.92 -5.19 -2.96
C LEU A 105 16.85 -4.59 -2.06
N ARG A 106 17.24 -4.27 -0.81
CA ARG A 106 16.35 -3.61 0.16
C ARG A 106 17.10 -2.48 0.83
N ASP A 107 16.36 -1.41 1.11
CA ASP A 107 16.87 -0.28 1.86
C ASP A 107 15.75 0.33 2.71
N SER A 108 16.09 1.24 3.63
CA SER A 108 15.12 1.88 4.49
C SER A 108 15.51 3.33 4.78
N PHE A 109 14.50 4.20 4.78
CA PHE A 109 14.64 5.62 5.02
C PHE A 109 13.92 6.01 6.31
N LEU A 110 14.53 6.92 7.06
CA LEU A 110 13.92 7.48 8.25
C LEU A 110 12.94 8.60 7.89
N VAL A 111 12.04 8.93 8.82
CA VAL A 111 11.13 10.08 8.67
C VAL A 111 11.91 11.40 8.56
N ALA A 112 13.06 11.47 9.21
CA ALA A 112 13.90 12.66 9.25
C ALA A 112 14.77 12.84 8.00
N ASP A 113 14.86 11.82 7.13
CA ASP A 113 15.66 11.92 5.92
C ASP A 113 15.04 12.93 4.94
N SER A 114 15.86 13.82 4.44
CA SER A 114 15.43 14.79 3.43
C SER A 114 15.13 14.10 2.09
N ALA A 115 14.28 14.70 1.28
CA ALA A 115 14.00 14.21 -0.07
C ALA A 115 15.30 14.07 -0.91
N ASP A 116 16.27 14.97 -0.71
CA ASP A 116 17.57 14.89 -1.38
C ASP A 116 18.39 13.69 -0.92
N THR A 117 18.42 13.42 0.39
CA THR A 117 19.09 12.23 0.94
C THR A 117 18.48 10.95 0.36
N ILE A 118 17.15 10.86 0.34
CA ILE A 118 16.42 9.69 -0.16
C ILE A 118 16.72 9.46 -1.64
N ARG A 119 16.61 10.49 -2.50
CA ARG A 119 16.84 10.32 -3.95
C ARG A 119 18.27 9.94 -4.29
N ARG A 120 19.29 10.51 -3.58
CA ARG A 120 20.70 10.17 -3.78
C ARG A 120 20.99 8.73 -3.35
N GLU A 121 20.46 8.32 -2.22
CA GLU A 121 20.62 6.94 -1.75
C GLU A 121 19.94 5.94 -2.69
N MET A 122 18.73 6.28 -3.20
CA MET A 122 18.05 5.49 -4.23
C MET A 122 18.92 5.32 -5.48
N VAL A 123 19.54 6.40 -6.00
CA VAL A 123 20.47 6.32 -7.13
C VAL A 123 21.62 5.37 -6.82
N ARG A 124 22.22 5.46 -5.63
CA ARG A 124 23.29 4.58 -5.18
C ARG A 124 22.86 3.11 -5.20
N VAL A 125 21.72 2.80 -4.60
CA VAL A 125 21.21 1.42 -4.53
C VAL A 125 20.81 0.88 -5.90
N ILE A 126 20.16 1.71 -6.74
CA ILE A 126 19.80 1.36 -8.12
C ILE A 126 21.09 1.04 -8.92
N SER A 127 22.10 1.92 -8.84
CA SER A 127 23.36 1.72 -9.55
C SER A 127 24.06 0.43 -9.12
N LEU A 128 24.10 0.13 -7.82
CA LEU A 128 24.63 -1.13 -7.31
C LEU A 128 23.87 -2.35 -7.85
N GLY A 129 22.55 -2.27 -7.90
CA GLY A 129 21.73 -3.35 -8.45
C GLY A 129 21.87 -3.52 -9.96
N LEU A 130 22.33 -2.51 -10.68
CA LEU A 130 22.55 -2.58 -12.12
C LEU A 130 23.93 -3.14 -12.50
N VAL A 131 24.89 -3.22 -11.56
CA VAL A 131 26.26 -3.73 -11.82
C VAL A 131 26.25 -5.10 -12.52
N PRO A 132 25.46 -6.11 -12.12
CA PRO A 132 25.47 -7.42 -12.80
C PRO A 132 25.07 -7.36 -14.28
N TYR A 133 24.36 -6.33 -14.71
CA TYR A 133 23.93 -6.12 -16.09
C TYR A 133 24.94 -5.25 -16.87
N ALA A 134 25.67 -4.39 -16.17
CA ALA A 134 26.71 -3.54 -16.76
C ALA A 134 27.88 -4.33 -17.33
N VAL A 135 28.18 -5.51 -16.75
CA VAL A 135 29.28 -6.37 -17.17
C VAL A 135 29.20 -6.79 -18.65
N GLU A 136 27.98 -6.86 -19.21
CA GLU A 136 27.75 -7.18 -20.62
C GLU A 136 27.36 -5.94 -21.46
N SER A 137 27.79 -4.76 -21.05
CA SER A 137 27.48 -3.50 -21.74
C SER A 137 28.76 -2.63 -21.87
N PRO A 138 28.73 -1.62 -22.76
CA PRO A 138 29.83 -0.65 -22.88
C PRO A 138 30.14 0.09 -21.58
N ALA A 139 29.20 0.15 -20.64
CA ALA A 139 29.38 0.79 -19.35
C ALA A 139 30.49 0.14 -18.50
N LEU A 140 30.85 -1.14 -18.76
CA LEU A 140 31.94 -1.83 -18.05
C LEU A 140 33.28 -1.07 -18.14
N GLU A 141 33.57 -0.46 -19.28
CA GLU A 141 34.83 0.27 -19.51
C GLU A 141 34.92 1.57 -18.70
N THR A 142 33.77 2.14 -18.32
CA THR A 142 33.68 3.46 -17.66
C THR A 142 33.27 3.39 -16.20
N LEU A 143 32.68 2.26 -15.78
CA LEU A 143 32.25 2.08 -14.40
C LEU A 143 33.42 1.73 -13.48
N THR A 144 33.64 2.59 -12.49
CA THR A 144 34.60 2.34 -11.40
C THR A 144 33.80 2.09 -10.11
N LEU A 145 34.01 0.92 -9.51
CA LEU A 145 33.48 0.60 -8.19
C LEU A 145 34.54 0.99 -7.14
N SER A 146 34.23 1.99 -6.33
CA SER A 146 35.08 2.38 -5.18
C SER A 146 34.41 2.02 -3.88
N THR A 147 35.13 1.37 -2.97
CA THR A 147 34.68 1.17 -1.60
C THR A 147 35.13 2.36 -0.77
N ARG A 148 34.18 3.09 -0.19
CA ARG A 148 34.51 4.08 0.83
C ARG A 148 34.88 3.32 2.10
N ALA A 149 36.16 3.37 2.49
CA ALA A 149 36.56 2.83 3.79
C ALA A 149 35.74 3.52 4.87
N GLN A 150 34.89 2.75 5.55
CA GLN A 150 34.12 3.25 6.65
C GLN A 150 35.10 3.49 7.79
N PRO A 151 35.23 4.71 8.37
CA PRO A 151 36.08 4.92 9.52
C PRO A 151 35.70 3.93 10.62
N ALA A 152 36.67 3.35 11.31
CA ALA A 152 36.43 2.37 12.38
C ALA A 152 35.45 2.88 13.47
N ALA A 153 35.37 4.22 13.65
CA ALA A 153 34.40 4.88 14.48
C ALA A 153 32.94 4.71 14.00
N ALA A 154 32.69 4.59 12.69
CA ALA A 154 31.33 4.41 12.16
C ALA A 154 30.83 2.95 12.33
N ALA A 155 31.73 1.96 12.37
CA ALA A 155 31.39 0.57 12.69
C ALA A 155 30.97 0.40 14.17
N ALA A 156 31.52 1.23 15.07
CA ALA A 156 31.16 1.23 16.49
C ALA A 156 29.80 1.90 16.76
N VAL A 157 29.31 2.76 15.85
CA VAL A 157 27.99 3.44 15.96
C VAL A 157 26.83 2.48 15.69
N GLN A 158 27.03 1.37 14.98
CA GLN A 158 25.99 0.36 14.73
C GLN A 158 25.55 -0.44 15.96
N ALA A 159 26.27 -0.33 17.08
CA ALA A 159 25.88 -0.92 18.36
C ALA A 159 25.18 0.07 19.30
N GLN A 160 24.64 1.20 18.77
CA GLN A 160 23.85 2.10 19.60
C GLN A 160 22.63 1.36 20.14
N SER A 161 22.59 1.21 21.46
CA SER A 161 21.42 0.74 22.16
C SER A 161 20.26 1.67 21.84
N ASP A 162 19.19 1.15 21.25
CA ASP A 162 17.96 1.90 21.02
C ASP A 162 17.30 2.21 22.40
N PRO A 163 17.43 3.44 22.93
CA PRO A 163 16.89 3.80 24.24
C PRO A 163 15.36 3.77 24.24
N TRP A 164 14.73 3.80 23.08
CA TRP A 164 13.30 3.76 22.90
C TRP A 164 12.74 2.35 22.77
N ASN A 165 13.58 1.33 22.74
CA ASN A 165 13.18 -0.08 22.61
C ASN A 165 12.14 -0.30 21.49
N ARG A 166 12.44 0.24 20.30
CA ARG A 166 11.61 0.21 19.07
C ARG A 166 10.25 0.94 19.19
N TRP A 167 10.07 1.78 20.21
CA TRP A 167 8.95 2.70 20.23
C TRP A 167 9.19 3.89 19.31
N SER A 168 8.15 4.30 18.61
CA SER A 168 8.11 5.48 17.77
C SER A 168 6.87 6.29 18.11
N PHE A 169 7.05 7.57 18.33
CA PHE A 169 5.98 8.51 18.64
C PHE A 169 5.90 9.54 17.52
N ARG A 170 4.67 9.88 17.14
CA ARG A 170 4.43 10.93 16.16
C ARG A 170 3.31 11.82 16.63
N VAL A 171 3.50 13.12 16.52
CA VAL A 171 2.48 14.14 16.72
C VAL A 171 2.33 14.89 15.41
N ASN A 172 1.12 15.01 14.92
CA ASN A 172 0.78 15.77 13.72
C ASN A 172 -0.39 16.69 14.04
N VAL A 173 -0.26 17.96 13.70
CA VAL A 173 -1.32 18.97 13.81
C VAL A 173 -1.42 19.71 12.49
N GLN A 174 -2.62 19.78 11.94
CA GLN A 174 -2.89 20.43 10.68
C GLN A 174 -4.11 21.35 10.84
N GLY A 175 -4.03 22.53 10.27
CA GLY A 175 -5.13 23.48 10.21
C GLY A 175 -5.32 23.96 8.78
N ASN A 176 -6.57 24.20 8.41
CA ASN A 176 -6.89 24.76 7.11
C ASN A 176 -8.12 25.68 7.28
N ALA A 177 -8.14 26.80 6.58
CA ALA A 177 -9.24 27.73 6.56
C ALA A 177 -9.36 28.32 5.15
N GLY A 178 -10.59 28.59 4.75
CA GLY A 178 -10.88 29.22 3.48
C GLY A 178 -12.29 29.82 3.50
N GLY A 179 -12.58 30.64 2.52
CA GLY A 179 -13.90 31.22 2.44
C GLY A 179 -14.06 32.19 1.29
N GLU A 180 -15.29 32.51 1.05
CA GLU A 180 -15.80 33.51 0.14
C GLU A 180 -16.81 34.39 0.86
N ARG A 181 -17.49 35.29 0.14
CA ARG A 181 -18.46 36.22 0.74
C ARG A 181 -19.61 35.51 1.47
N SER A 182 -20.11 34.40 0.90
CA SER A 182 -21.29 33.69 1.38
C SER A 182 -20.98 32.49 2.26
N SER A 183 -19.74 32.01 2.26
CA SER A 183 -19.36 30.84 3.04
C SER A 183 -17.92 30.91 3.54
N ARG A 184 -17.68 30.40 4.73
CA ARG A 184 -16.35 30.27 5.34
C ARG A 184 -16.24 28.91 6.01
N TYR A 185 -15.05 28.34 5.98
CA TYR A 185 -14.78 27.12 6.72
C TYR A 185 -13.43 27.23 7.44
N SER A 186 -13.36 26.58 8.57
CA SER A 186 -12.12 26.30 9.27
C SER A 186 -12.10 24.88 9.75
N SER A 187 -10.94 24.24 9.70
CA SER A 187 -10.77 22.93 10.27
C SER A 187 -9.42 22.79 10.94
N MET A 188 -9.40 22.00 12.00
CA MET A 188 -8.20 21.60 12.72
C MET A 188 -8.23 20.08 12.91
N ASN A 189 -7.15 19.43 12.58
CA ASN A 189 -6.98 18.00 12.78
C ASN A 189 -5.68 17.75 13.53
N SER A 190 -5.69 16.88 14.50
CA SER A 190 -4.49 16.41 15.17
C SER A 190 -4.48 14.90 15.28
N ASN A 191 -3.28 14.34 15.25
CA ASN A 191 -3.06 12.91 15.37
C ASN A 191 -1.82 12.67 16.22
N VAL A 192 -1.96 11.81 17.21
CA VAL A 192 -0.86 11.34 18.05
C VAL A 192 -0.79 9.84 17.96
N SER A 193 0.35 9.31 17.56
CA SER A 193 0.54 7.86 17.48
C SER A 193 1.76 7.40 18.28
N ALA A 194 1.63 6.21 18.86
CA ALA A 194 2.70 5.47 19.51
C ALA A 194 2.73 4.05 18.93
N ASN A 195 3.84 3.68 18.32
CA ASN A 195 3.98 2.42 17.61
C ASN A 195 5.21 1.67 18.12
N ARG A 196 5.07 0.37 18.31
CA ARG A 196 6.18 -0.55 18.55
C ARG A 196 6.00 -1.79 17.70
N THR A 197 6.96 -2.05 16.84
CA THR A 197 6.94 -3.25 16.01
C THR A 197 8.25 -4.00 16.14
N THR A 198 8.14 -5.28 16.45
CA THR A 198 9.23 -6.24 16.43
C THR A 198 8.87 -7.38 15.47
N GLU A 199 9.71 -8.37 15.31
CA GLU A 199 9.42 -9.55 14.48
C GLU A 199 8.17 -10.31 14.95
N THR A 200 7.89 -10.30 16.25
CA THR A 200 6.81 -11.09 16.84
C THR A 200 5.69 -10.27 17.49
N LEU A 201 5.90 -8.97 17.72
CA LEU A 201 4.95 -8.10 18.44
C LEU A 201 4.69 -6.82 17.66
N LYS A 202 3.44 -6.45 17.53
CA LYS A 202 2.99 -5.16 16.98
C LYS A 202 2.04 -4.50 17.96
N LEU A 203 2.45 -3.33 18.47
CA LEU A 203 1.62 -2.46 19.28
C LEU A 203 1.42 -1.15 18.52
N ASN A 204 0.17 -0.73 18.43
CA ASN A 204 -0.20 0.51 17.76
C ASN A 204 -1.26 1.21 18.60
N LEU A 205 -0.99 2.44 18.97
CA LEU A 205 -1.94 3.34 19.62
C LEU A 205 -2.02 4.61 18.80
N ASN A 206 -3.22 5.00 18.43
CA ASN A 206 -3.47 6.18 17.62
C ASN A 206 -4.62 6.97 18.22
N SER A 207 -4.37 8.23 18.59
CA SER A 207 -5.38 9.18 19.02
C SER A 207 -5.56 10.25 17.95
N PHE A 208 -6.80 10.62 17.66
CA PHE A 208 -7.11 11.66 16.71
C PHE A 208 -8.14 12.63 17.27
N PHE A 209 -8.07 13.86 16.80
CA PHE A 209 -9.05 14.92 17.05
C PHE A 209 -9.27 15.68 15.76
N GLY A 210 -10.54 15.87 15.40
CA GLY A 210 -10.99 16.67 14.27
C GLY A 210 -12.04 17.68 14.73
N TYR A 211 -11.85 18.91 14.30
CA TYR A 211 -12.85 19.96 14.44
C TYR A 211 -13.01 20.67 13.11
N ARG A 212 -14.24 20.79 12.65
CA ARG A 212 -14.59 21.57 11.45
C ARG A 212 -15.75 22.48 11.77
N GLN A 213 -15.63 23.74 11.38
CA GLN A 213 -16.73 24.71 11.43
C GLN A 213 -16.96 25.27 10.04
N ASN A 214 -18.17 25.09 9.54
CA ASN A 214 -18.67 25.80 8.37
C ASN A 214 -19.60 26.91 8.81
N THR A 215 -19.48 28.08 8.16
CA THR A 215 -20.30 29.25 8.41
C THR A 215 -20.90 29.67 7.08
N PHE A 216 -22.20 29.82 7.04
CA PHE A 216 -22.95 30.23 5.85
C PHE A 216 -23.73 31.50 6.14
N GLU A 217 -23.64 32.48 5.24
CA GLU A 217 -24.48 33.67 5.25
C GLU A 217 -25.68 33.40 4.36
N LEU A 218 -26.89 33.36 4.97
CA LEU A 218 -28.15 33.10 4.28
C LEU A 218 -28.64 34.37 3.58
N PRO A 219 -29.46 34.25 2.51
CA PRO A 219 -30.00 35.42 1.78
C PRO A 219 -30.81 36.40 2.62
N ASP A 220 -31.37 35.94 3.74
CA ASP A 220 -32.10 36.74 4.71
C ASP A 220 -31.22 37.45 5.75
N GLY A 221 -29.89 37.36 5.60
CA GLY A 221 -28.90 37.97 6.48
C GLY A 221 -28.62 37.20 7.76
N ARG A 222 -29.20 36.02 7.96
CA ARG A 222 -28.86 35.13 9.07
C ARG A 222 -27.56 34.39 8.80
N THR A 223 -26.80 34.14 9.86
CA THR A 223 -25.59 33.28 9.80
C THR A 223 -25.91 31.91 10.34
N PHE A 224 -25.68 30.89 9.56
CA PHE A 224 -25.81 29.50 9.98
C PHE A 224 -24.42 28.91 10.28
N LEU A 225 -24.27 28.35 11.49
CA LEU A 225 -23.04 27.71 11.96
C LEU A 225 -23.23 26.19 11.98
N SER A 226 -22.33 25.47 11.35
CA SER A 226 -22.33 24.00 11.34
C SER A 226 -21.01 23.48 11.90
N PRO A 227 -20.89 23.34 13.23
CA PRO A 227 -19.72 22.73 13.85
C PRO A 227 -19.81 21.20 13.81
N ASN A 228 -18.71 20.57 13.46
CA ASN A 228 -18.52 19.13 13.55
C ASN A 228 -17.28 18.84 14.39
N ARG A 229 -17.41 17.97 15.36
CA ARG A 229 -16.32 17.52 16.24
C ARG A 229 -16.27 16.01 16.27
N GLU A 230 -15.06 15.48 16.09
CA GLU A 230 -14.80 14.07 16.26
C GLU A 230 -13.46 13.85 16.99
N TYR A 231 -13.37 12.85 17.82
CA TYR A 231 -12.15 12.45 18.47
C TYR A 231 -12.21 10.98 18.86
N GLY A 232 -11.04 10.38 19.00
CA GLY A 232 -10.99 8.99 19.39
C GLY A 232 -9.59 8.46 19.62
N ILE A 233 -9.56 7.21 20.06
CA ILE A 233 -8.34 6.43 20.27
C ILE A 233 -8.57 5.05 19.70
N ASN A 234 -7.62 4.59 18.88
CA ASN A 234 -7.57 3.24 18.35
C ASN A 234 -6.36 2.51 18.91
N GLY A 235 -6.55 1.31 19.39
CA GLY A 235 -5.51 0.45 19.93
C GLY A 235 -5.46 -0.90 19.20
N LEU A 236 -4.26 -1.37 18.90
CA LEU A 236 -3.99 -2.71 18.39
C LEU A 236 -2.81 -3.29 19.17
N ALA A 237 -3.00 -4.48 19.71
CA ALA A 237 -1.93 -5.32 20.23
C ALA A 237 -2.01 -6.66 19.50
N ALA A 238 -0.99 -7.03 18.74
CA ALA A 238 -0.94 -8.28 17.99
C ALA A 238 0.39 -8.99 18.19
N ARG A 239 0.35 -10.32 18.29
CA ARG A 239 1.51 -11.18 18.46
C ARG A 239 1.48 -12.31 17.44
N ALA A 240 2.61 -12.53 16.78
CA ALA A 240 2.79 -13.66 15.88
C ALA A 240 2.88 -14.97 16.66
N ILE A 241 2.17 -15.99 16.18
CA ILE A 241 2.31 -17.38 16.62
C ILE A 241 3.37 -18.07 15.74
N ASN A 242 3.30 -17.83 14.43
CA ASN A 242 4.24 -18.32 13.44
C ASN A 242 4.23 -17.41 12.19
N SER A 243 4.79 -17.84 11.07
CA SER A 243 4.87 -17.07 9.83
C SER A 243 3.52 -16.77 9.16
N ARG A 244 2.42 -17.38 9.61
CA ARG A 244 1.09 -17.25 9.03
C ARG A 244 -0.02 -16.93 10.03
N TRP A 245 0.15 -17.25 11.30
CA TRP A 245 -0.87 -17.04 12.31
C TRP A 245 -0.46 -15.97 13.31
N SER A 246 -1.39 -15.08 13.60
CA SER A 246 -1.26 -14.05 14.62
C SER A 246 -2.54 -13.96 15.45
N TYR A 247 -2.42 -13.54 16.67
CA TYR A 247 -3.56 -13.21 17.53
C TYR A 247 -3.36 -11.84 18.15
N GLY A 248 -4.45 -11.21 18.54
CA GLY A 248 -4.35 -9.87 19.10
C GLY A 248 -5.65 -9.37 19.69
N THR A 249 -5.63 -8.09 20.04
CA THR A 249 -6.81 -7.37 20.55
C THR A 249 -6.90 -6.04 19.83
N ARG A 250 -8.12 -5.68 19.42
CA ARG A 250 -8.48 -4.38 18.89
C ARG A 250 -9.31 -3.63 19.91
N SER A 251 -8.97 -2.38 20.13
CA SER A 251 -9.75 -1.47 20.96
C SER A 251 -10.00 -0.16 20.21
N GLN A 252 -11.16 0.41 20.42
CA GLN A 252 -11.54 1.70 19.85
C GLN A 252 -12.37 2.47 20.86
N TYR A 253 -12.11 3.76 20.95
CA TYR A 253 -13.00 4.75 21.54
C TYR A 253 -13.22 5.86 20.53
N TYR A 254 -14.47 6.30 20.36
CA TYR A 254 -14.84 7.26 19.33
C TYR A 254 -15.98 8.15 19.85
N SER A 255 -15.94 9.45 19.51
CA SER A 255 -17.00 10.41 19.73
C SER A 255 -17.17 11.27 18.48
N SER A 256 -18.40 11.53 18.06
CA SER A 256 -18.69 12.35 16.89
C SER A 256 -20.07 12.97 16.96
N THR A 257 -20.13 14.30 16.86
CA THR A 257 -21.40 15.03 16.77
C THR A 257 -22.13 14.71 15.46
N PHE A 258 -21.41 14.47 14.37
CA PHE A 258 -21.99 14.10 13.08
C PHE A 258 -22.80 12.79 13.13
N SER A 259 -22.31 11.80 13.85
CA SER A 259 -22.93 10.48 13.98
C SER A 259 -23.72 10.31 15.28
N ASN A 260 -24.12 11.40 15.95
CA ASN A 260 -24.90 11.34 17.20
C ASN A 260 -24.28 10.46 18.30
N GLN A 261 -22.94 10.30 18.31
CA GLN A 261 -22.22 9.45 19.25
C GLN A 261 -21.45 10.30 20.26
N ALA A 262 -22.02 10.49 21.47
CA ALA A 262 -21.30 11.11 22.58
C ALA A 262 -20.11 10.26 23.00
N ALA A 263 -20.26 8.94 22.97
CA ALA A 263 -19.20 7.98 23.16
C ALA A 263 -19.56 6.64 22.49
N ALA A 264 -18.62 6.07 21.77
CA ALA A 264 -18.70 4.69 21.28
C ALA A 264 -17.38 3.98 21.58
N TRP A 265 -17.44 2.76 22.07
CA TRP A 265 -16.24 1.97 22.34
C TRP A 265 -16.38 0.55 21.84
N TYR A 266 -15.26 -0.04 21.50
CA TYR A 266 -15.16 -1.41 21.00
C TYR A 266 -13.94 -2.09 21.59
N LEU A 267 -14.09 -3.31 22.06
CA LEU A 267 -13.02 -4.16 22.52
C LEU A 267 -13.25 -5.58 22.00
N ALA A 268 -12.29 -6.10 21.24
CA ALA A 268 -12.40 -7.39 20.61
C ALA A 268 -11.06 -8.13 20.51
N PRO A 269 -10.94 -9.35 21.06
CA PRO A 269 -9.92 -10.29 20.65
C PRO A 269 -10.08 -10.62 19.17
N ALA A 270 -8.95 -10.89 18.52
CA ALA A 270 -8.88 -11.14 17.09
C ALA A 270 -7.85 -12.24 16.78
N ILE A 271 -8.10 -12.97 15.70
CA ILE A 271 -7.17 -13.91 15.10
C ILE A 271 -6.98 -13.55 13.62
N GLU A 272 -5.77 -13.73 13.12
CA GLU A 272 -5.40 -13.46 11.74
C GLU A 272 -4.68 -14.66 11.15
N TYR A 273 -5.00 -14.98 9.91
CA TYR A 273 -4.33 -15.97 9.11
C TYR A 273 -3.84 -15.38 7.79
N ASP A 274 -2.53 -15.48 7.55
CA ASP A 274 -1.87 -15.06 6.33
C ASP A 274 -1.74 -16.25 5.37
N ILE A 275 -2.39 -16.17 4.22
CA ILE A 275 -2.30 -17.22 3.18
C ILE A 275 -0.88 -17.32 2.64
N PHE A 276 -0.21 -16.17 2.47
CA PHE A 276 1.20 -16.09 2.14
C PHE A 276 2.01 -15.81 3.41
N PRO A 277 3.22 -16.35 3.56
CA PRO A 277 4.08 -16.02 4.70
C PRO A 277 4.32 -14.51 4.80
N TYR A 278 4.37 -13.97 6.01
CA TYR A 278 4.59 -12.53 6.27
C TYR A 278 5.85 -11.98 5.58
N SER A 279 6.89 -12.80 5.39
CA SER A 279 8.10 -12.42 4.66
C SER A 279 7.86 -12.03 3.20
N GLU A 280 6.71 -12.37 2.63
CA GLU A 280 6.33 -12.04 1.25
C GLU A 280 5.39 -10.82 1.15
N SER A 281 5.04 -10.18 2.26
CA SER A 281 4.06 -9.08 2.35
C SER A 281 4.38 -7.89 1.42
N THR A 282 5.66 -7.65 1.13
CA THR A 282 6.08 -6.61 0.19
C THR A 282 5.67 -6.86 -1.26
N ARG A 283 5.47 -8.13 -1.63
CA ARG A 283 5.11 -8.56 -3.00
C ARG A 283 3.68 -9.04 -3.11
N ARG A 284 3.21 -9.78 -2.12
CA ARG A 284 1.86 -10.33 -2.06
C ARG A 284 1.44 -10.55 -0.62
N LEU A 285 0.23 -10.17 -0.33
CA LEU A 285 -0.40 -10.31 0.95
C LEU A 285 -1.86 -10.75 0.72
N LEU A 286 -2.32 -11.71 1.48
CA LEU A 286 -3.73 -12.07 1.58
C LEU A 286 -3.97 -12.55 3.00
N THR A 287 -4.65 -11.69 3.78
CA THR A 287 -4.92 -11.93 5.20
C THR A 287 -6.41 -12.12 5.43
N LEU A 288 -6.75 -13.02 6.31
CA LEU A 288 -8.09 -13.26 6.81
C LEU A 288 -8.08 -12.95 8.30
N GLN A 289 -8.90 -12.00 8.73
CA GLN A 289 -9.01 -11.62 10.14
C GLN A 289 -10.43 -11.87 10.64
N TYR A 290 -10.55 -12.41 11.83
CA TYR A 290 -11.80 -12.50 12.54
C TYR A 290 -11.64 -11.91 13.94
N ALA A 291 -12.56 -11.05 14.33
CA ALA A 291 -12.63 -10.44 15.66
C ALA A 291 -14.05 -10.54 16.19
N THR A 292 -14.21 -10.83 17.46
CA THR A 292 -15.50 -10.81 18.13
C THR A 292 -15.34 -10.17 19.50
N GLY A 293 -16.29 -9.34 19.88
CA GLY A 293 -16.16 -8.59 21.12
C GLY A 293 -17.41 -7.81 21.48
N ILE A 294 -17.22 -6.77 22.27
CA ILE A 294 -18.28 -5.95 22.80
C ILE A 294 -18.15 -4.53 22.26
N ARG A 295 -19.26 -3.95 21.86
CA ARG A 295 -19.38 -2.57 21.41
C ARG A 295 -20.42 -1.86 22.25
N GLY A 296 -20.06 -0.73 22.88
CA GLY A 296 -20.97 0.11 23.64
C GLY A 296 -21.15 1.46 22.97
N PHE A 297 -22.34 2.02 23.11
CA PHE A 297 -22.72 3.31 22.57
C PHE A 297 -23.39 4.15 23.64
N ARG A 298 -23.10 5.44 23.64
CA ARG A 298 -23.82 6.49 24.32
C ARG A 298 -24.07 7.60 23.29
N TYR A 299 -25.34 7.92 23.10
CA TYR A 299 -25.79 8.87 22.09
C TYR A 299 -25.95 10.27 22.66
N GLU A 300 -25.81 11.32 21.85
CA GLU A 300 -26.08 12.70 22.22
C GLU A 300 -27.61 12.96 22.29
N GLN A 301 -28.35 12.36 21.37
CA GLN A 301 -29.81 12.47 21.28
C GLN A 301 -30.41 11.07 21.19
N VAL A 302 -31.67 10.93 21.63
CA VAL A 302 -32.44 9.69 21.50
C VAL A 302 -32.43 9.22 20.04
N THR A 303 -32.11 7.95 19.84
CA THR A 303 -32.06 7.34 18.50
C THR A 303 -33.45 6.99 17.98
N ILE A 304 -33.57 6.70 16.67
CA ILE A 304 -34.81 6.18 16.04
C ILE A 304 -35.31 4.88 16.70
N PHE A 305 -34.48 4.19 17.47
CA PHE A 305 -34.82 2.98 18.25
C PHE A 305 -35.18 3.31 19.69
N GLY A 306 -35.35 4.61 20.05
CA GLY A 306 -35.71 5.04 21.40
C GLY A 306 -34.60 4.90 22.44
N LYS A 307 -33.33 4.80 22.04
CA LYS A 307 -32.24 4.56 22.95
C LYS A 307 -31.30 5.76 23.09
N LEU A 308 -30.75 5.97 24.29
CA LEU A 308 -29.64 6.89 24.58
C LEU A 308 -28.32 6.17 24.81
N GLU A 309 -28.40 4.89 25.19
CA GLU A 309 -27.23 4.05 25.35
C GLU A 309 -27.55 2.59 25.04
N GLU A 310 -26.60 1.85 24.60
CA GLU A 310 -26.70 0.40 24.42
C GLU A 310 -25.33 -0.27 24.37
N THR A 311 -25.30 -1.54 24.73
CA THR A 311 -24.12 -2.38 24.59
C THR A 311 -24.52 -3.65 23.86
N ARG A 312 -23.70 -4.03 22.84
CA ARG A 312 -23.98 -5.17 21.98
C ARG A 312 -22.73 -6.00 21.74
N ALA A 313 -22.90 -7.28 21.62
CA ALA A 313 -21.86 -8.13 21.06
C ALA A 313 -21.76 -7.85 19.54
N ALA A 314 -20.55 -7.80 19.04
CA ALA A 314 -20.27 -7.53 17.64
C ALA A 314 -19.15 -8.45 17.12
N GLN A 315 -19.24 -8.81 15.87
CA GLN A 315 -18.22 -9.55 15.18
C GLN A 315 -17.78 -8.81 13.90
N ASN A 316 -16.55 -9.05 13.50
CA ASN A 316 -15.95 -8.44 12.33
C ASN A 316 -15.11 -9.50 11.61
N PHE A 317 -15.37 -9.67 10.33
CA PHE A 317 -14.53 -10.44 9.41
C PHE A 317 -13.92 -9.49 8.39
N ASN A 318 -12.61 -9.58 8.19
CA ASN A 318 -11.89 -8.73 7.26
C ASN A 318 -10.97 -9.57 6.38
N VAL A 319 -10.96 -9.26 5.09
CA VAL A 319 -10.06 -9.83 4.10
C VAL A 319 -9.26 -8.68 3.49
N ASN A 320 -7.94 -8.72 3.61
CA ASN A 320 -7.06 -7.77 2.97
C ASN A 320 -6.22 -8.46 1.91
N VAL A 321 -6.16 -7.88 0.71
CA VAL A 321 -5.37 -8.36 -0.41
C VAL A 321 -4.44 -7.26 -0.91
N SER A 322 -3.19 -7.63 -1.18
CA SER A 322 -2.24 -6.77 -1.88
C SER A 322 -1.33 -7.63 -2.74
N ALA A 323 -1.20 -7.27 -4.02
CA ALA A 323 -0.27 -7.92 -4.93
C ALA A 323 0.43 -6.85 -5.76
N ARG A 324 1.76 -6.86 -5.73
CA ARG A 324 2.63 -5.94 -6.50
C ARG A 324 3.51 -6.79 -7.39
N GLN A 325 3.26 -6.71 -8.69
CA GLN A 325 3.84 -7.59 -9.69
C GLN A 325 4.27 -6.79 -10.93
N ARG A 326 5.00 -7.44 -11.83
CA ARG A 326 5.42 -6.83 -13.10
C ARG A 326 4.26 -6.34 -13.97
N TRP A 327 3.11 -7.00 -13.89
CA TRP A 327 1.92 -6.63 -14.65
C TRP A 327 1.12 -5.47 -14.03
N GLY A 328 1.50 -5.05 -12.82
CA GLY A 328 0.84 -3.97 -12.10
C GLY A 328 0.64 -4.28 -10.63
N ASN A 329 -0.28 -3.54 -10.01
CA ASN A 329 -0.66 -3.74 -8.62
C ASN A 329 -2.16 -3.90 -8.44
N VAL A 330 -2.52 -4.70 -7.46
CA VAL A 330 -3.88 -4.87 -6.96
C VAL A 330 -3.84 -4.73 -5.45
N SER A 331 -4.74 -3.96 -4.89
CA SER A 331 -4.98 -3.91 -3.45
C SER A 331 -6.46 -3.83 -3.17
N GLY A 332 -6.90 -4.40 -2.07
CA GLY A 332 -8.29 -4.36 -1.66
C GLY A 332 -8.47 -4.76 -0.22
N ASP A 333 -9.58 -4.31 0.34
CA ASP A 333 -10.05 -4.64 1.67
C ASP A 333 -11.54 -4.95 1.59
N PHE A 334 -11.95 -6.04 2.21
CA PHE A 334 -13.35 -6.43 2.32
C PHE A 334 -13.66 -6.70 3.78
N GLN A 335 -14.68 -6.05 4.31
CA GLN A 335 -15.06 -6.11 5.70
C GLN A 335 -16.55 -6.42 5.86
N VAL A 336 -16.87 -7.30 6.78
CA VAL A 336 -18.22 -7.57 7.25
C VAL A 336 -18.25 -7.39 8.75
N MET A 337 -19.02 -6.43 9.23
CA MET A 337 -19.31 -6.23 10.64
C MET A 337 -20.79 -6.53 10.87
N SER A 338 -21.11 -7.23 11.96
CA SER A 338 -22.49 -7.46 12.38
C SER A 338 -22.63 -7.53 13.89
N PHE A 339 -23.84 -7.25 14.38
CA PHE A 339 -24.17 -7.40 15.79
C PHE A 339 -24.73 -8.81 16.06
N ILE A 340 -24.47 -9.31 17.26
CA ILE A 340 -24.96 -10.60 17.73
C ILE A 340 -26.02 -10.34 18.82
N PRO A 341 -27.22 -10.95 18.75
CA PRO A 341 -27.66 -11.95 17.78
C PRO A 341 -28.22 -11.37 16.46
N ASP A 342 -28.39 -10.07 16.33
CA ASP A 342 -29.08 -9.39 15.23
C ASP A 342 -28.18 -9.26 13.99
N LEU A 343 -27.87 -10.33 13.30
CA LEU A 343 -26.97 -10.36 12.15
C LEU A 343 -27.46 -9.51 10.96
N GLU A 344 -28.74 -9.18 10.90
CA GLU A 344 -29.33 -8.28 9.90
C GLU A 344 -28.85 -6.84 10.06
N GLN A 345 -28.48 -6.45 11.27
CA GLN A 345 -27.83 -5.17 11.55
C GLN A 345 -26.33 -5.30 11.28
N ASN A 346 -25.97 -5.08 10.03
CA ASN A 346 -24.62 -5.28 9.55
C ASN A 346 -24.13 -4.13 8.67
N HIS A 347 -22.81 -4.09 8.54
CA HIS A 347 -22.10 -3.21 7.63
C HIS A 347 -21.17 -4.06 6.79
N VAL A 348 -21.41 -4.10 5.48
CA VAL A 348 -20.52 -4.75 4.52
C VAL A 348 -19.84 -3.69 3.70
N SER A 349 -18.54 -3.64 3.70
CA SER A 349 -17.78 -2.68 2.90
C SER A 349 -16.67 -3.36 2.12
N GLY A 350 -16.41 -2.82 0.94
CA GLY A 350 -15.31 -3.24 0.09
C GLY A 350 -14.64 -2.03 -0.53
N PHE A 351 -13.33 -2.07 -0.59
CA PHE A 351 -12.49 -1.13 -1.30
C PHE A 351 -11.54 -1.90 -2.21
N GLY A 352 -11.31 -1.39 -3.41
CA GLY A 352 -10.36 -2.00 -4.34
C GLY A 352 -9.65 -0.96 -5.19
N ASN A 353 -8.37 -1.21 -5.43
CA ASN A 353 -7.55 -0.46 -6.37
C ASN A 353 -6.80 -1.45 -7.26
N VAL A 354 -6.92 -1.27 -8.56
CA VAL A 354 -6.31 -2.12 -9.57
C VAL A 354 -5.63 -1.24 -10.61
N ASN A 355 -4.33 -1.41 -10.77
CA ASN A 355 -3.54 -0.77 -11.82
C ASN A 355 -2.85 -1.86 -12.62
N LEU A 356 -3.22 -2.02 -13.87
CA LEU A 356 -2.73 -3.08 -14.76
C LEU A 356 -2.02 -2.49 -15.97
N ASN A 357 -0.83 -3.00 -16.27
CA ASN A 357 -0.16 -2.80 -17.55
C ASN A 357 -0.53 -3.96 -18.48
N LEU A 358 -1.57 -3.78 -19.30
CA LEU A 358 -2.19 -4.85 -20.10
C LEU A 358 -1.28 -5.30 -21.23
N VAL A 359 -0.92 -4.37 -22.10
CA VAL A 359 -0.01 -4.57 -23.23
C VAL A 359 0.90 -3.34 -23.37
N LYS A 360 1.82 -3.36 -24.33
CA LYS A 360 2.73 -2.25 -24.57
C LYS A 360 1.95 -0.93 -24.71
N GLY A 361 2.24 0.01 -23.82
CA GLY A 361 1.65 1.34 -23.77
C GLY A 361 0.25 1.43 -23.20
N LEU A 362 -0.48 0.32 -23.01
CA LEU A 362 -1.86 0.32 -22.52
C LEU A 362 -1.92 -0.03 -21.04
N SER A 363 -2.43 0.88 -20.24
CA SER A 363 -2.69 0.67 -18.80
C SER A 363 -4.15 0.92 -18.45
N LEU A 364 -4.64 0.15 -17.47
CA LEU A 364 -5.97 0.26 -16.89
C LEU A 364 -5.82 0.61 -15.40
N ASN A 365 -6.55 1.63 -14.97
CA ASN A 365 -6.70 2.00 -13.57
C ASN A 365 -8.16 1.84 -13.17
N LEU A 366 -8.43 1.07 -12.13
CA LEU A 366 -9.74 0.91 -11.55
C LEU A 366 -9.63 1.11 -10.04
N ASN A 367 -10.42 2.02 -9.51
CA ASN A 367 -10.51 2.30 -8.09
C ASN A 367 -11.98 2.35 -7.70
N GLY A 368 -12.34 1.74 -6.58
CA GLY A 368 -13.72 1.77 -6.15
C GLY A 368 -13.91 1.38 -4.70
N SER A 369 -15.03 1.84 -4.16
CA SER A 369 -15.53 1.44 -2.87
C SER A 369 -17.04 1.20 -2.93
N VAL A 370 -17.50 0.27 -2.14
CA VAL A 370 -18.91 -0.05 -1.97
C VAL A 370 -19.18 -0.34 -0.51
N SER A 371 -20.31 0.12 -0.01
CA SER A 371 -20.78 -0.20 1.34
C SER A 371 -22.28 -0.45 1.33
N TRP A 372 -22.71 -1.52 1.98
CA TRP A 372 -24.08 -1.77 2.38
C TRP A 372 -24.18 -1.54 3.88
N ILE A 373 -25.12 -0.69 4.28
CA ILE A 373 -25.19 -0.09 5.60
C ILE A 373 -26.53 -0.41 6.21
N ARG A 374 -26.54 -1.25 7.23
CA ARG A 374 -27.73 -1.64 8.02
C ARG A 374 -27.48 -1.55 9.52
N ASP A 375 -26.39 -0.90 9.91
CA ASP A 375 -25.92 -0.78 11.29
C ASP A 375 -26.03 0.64 11.85
N GLN A 376 -26.86 1.50 11.24
CA GLN A 376 -27.05 2.89 11.65
C GLN A 376 -27.93 3.00 12.92
N LEU A 377 -27.46 2.44 14.03
CA LEU A 377 -28.13 2.48 15.33
C LEU A 377 -28.19 3.89 15.93
N TYR A 378 -27.29 4.75 15.51
CA TYR A 378 -27.04 6.07 16.07
C TYR A 378 -27.87 7.19 15.45
N LEU A 379 -28.73 6.92 14.46
CA LEU A 379 -29.55 7.95 13.85
C LEU A 379 -30.47 8.59 14.89
N PRO A 380 -30.48 9.93 15.03
CA PRO A 380 -31.38 10.61 15.97
C PRO A 380 -32.83 10.48 15.56
N ALA A 381 -33.75 10.35 16.55
CA ALA A 381 -35.18 10.26 16.32
C ALA A 381 -35.78 11.58 15.80
N GLN A 382 -35.14 12.71 16.13
CA GLN A 382 -35.56 14.02 15.64
C GLN A 382 -35.17 14.16 14.17
N GLU A 383 -36.12 14.52 13.32
CA GLU A 383 -35.90 14.81 11.93
C GLU A 383 -34.88 15.96 11.74
N ALA A 384 -34.05 15.86 10.71
CA ALA A 384 -33.13 16.93 10.37
C ALA A 384 -33.85 18.10 9.73
N THR A 385 -33.46 19.31 10.08
CA THR A 385 -33.98 20.52 9.40
C THR A 385 -33.46 20.59 7.97
N THR A 386 -34.12 21.37 7.11
CA THR A 386 -33.66 21.56 5.72
C THR A 386 -32.23 22.09 5.66
N GLU A 387 -31.89 23.02 6.54
CA GLU A 387 -30.56 23.62 6.64
C GLU A 387 -29.49 22.55 7.04
N GLU A 388 -29.80 21.73 8.06
CA GLU A 388 -28.89 20.64 8.50
C GLU A 388 -28.65 19.61 7.40
N VAL A 389 -29.68 19.30 6.59
CA VAL A 389 -29.58 18.43 5.43
C VAL A 389 -28.69 19.03 4.36
N LEU A 390 -28.92 20.29 3.99
CA LEU A 390 -28.18 20.98 2.94
C LEU A 390 -26.68 21.12 3.26
N VAL A 391 -26.36 21.40 4.53
CA VAL A 391 -24.94 21.56 4.95
C VAL A 391 -24.33 20.25 5.46
N GLN A 392 -25.03 19.13 5.36
CA GLN A 392 -24.58 17.81 5.85
C GLN A 392 -24.07 17.86 7.30
N GLN A 393 -24.80 18.55 8.18
CA GLN A 393 -24.41 18.70 9.59
C GLN A 393 -24.55 17.41 10.39
N ARG A 394 -25.47 16.54 10.01
CA ARG A 394 -25.66 15.22 10.62
C ARG A 394 -25.80 14.12 9.56
N GLN A 395 -25.54 12.91 10.00
CA GLN A 395 -25.67 11.75 9.13
C GLN A 395 -27.14 11.39 8.91
N LEU A 396 -27.51 11.22 7.65
CA LEU A 396 -28.83 10.75 7.24
C LEU A 396 -28.85 9.25 7.05
N ALA A 397 -30.05 8.67 7.09
CA ALA A 397 -30.25 7.26 6.78
C ALA A 397 -29.79 6.94 5.35
N THR A 398 -28.96 5.94 5.20
CA THR A 398 -28.53 5.44 3.90
C THR A 398 -28.33 3.92 3.96
N SER A 399 -28.79 3.21 2.94
CA SER A 399 -28.67 1.76 2.88
C SER A 399 -27.46 1.29 2.08
N TYR A 400 -26.92 2.16 1.23
CA TYR A 400 -25.70 1.85 0.47
C TYR A 400 -24.97 3.13 0.07
N ARG A 401 -23.67 2.96 -0.20
CA ARG A 401 -22.81 4.00 -0.78
C ARG A 401 -21.85 3.32 -1.74
N TYR A 402 -21.57 3.94 -2.87
CA TYR A 402 -20.53 3.47 -3.76
C TYR A 402 -19.78 4.64 -4.42
N ASN A 403 -18.56 4.39 -4.78
CA ASN A 403 -17.76 5.27 -5.60
C ASN A 403 -16.93 4.38 -6.53
N VAL A 404 -16.91 4.69 -7.82
CA VAL A 404 -16.12 3.96 -8.81
C VAL A 404 -15.43 4.97 -9.73
N PHE A 405 -14.15 4.79 -9.88
CA PHE A 405 -13.32 5.52 -10.83
C PHE A 405 -12.63 4.51 -11.74
N PHE A 406 -12.69 4.74 -13.04
CA PHE A 406 -11.93 3.95 -14.01
C PHE A 406 -11.19 4.89 -14.96
N GLY A 407 -10.03 4.45 -15.41
CA GLY A 407 -9.22 5.17 -16.37
C GLY A 407 -8.45 4.21 -17.26
N VAL A 408 -8.37 4.53 -18.53
CA VAL A 408 -7.53 3.83 -19.51
C VAL A 408 -6.52 4.83 -20.05
N SER A 409 -5.27 4.46 -20.07
CA SER A 409 -4.21 5.27 -20.65
C SER A 409 -3.46 4.48 -21.71
N TYR A 410 -3.28 5.11 -22.86
CA TYR A 410 -2.49 4.53 -23.93
C TYR A 410 -1.36 5.49 -24.31
N THR A 411 -0.12 5.05 -24.11
CA THR A 411 1.09 5.81 -24.41
C THR A 411 1.81 5.19 -25.59
N PHE A 412 2.05 5.95 -26.62
CA PHE A 412 2.76 5.53 -27.84
C PHE A 412 3.81 6.56 -28.25
N GLY A 413 4.69 6.20 -29.16
CA GLY A 413 5.77 7.07 -29.69
C GLY A 413 7.15 6.56 -29.30
N SER A 414 8.07 7.49 -29.01
CA SER A 414 9.47 7.13 -28.68
C SER A 414 9.54 6.22 -27.45
N ILE A 415 10.34 5.17 -27.56
CA ILE A 415 10.61 4.25 -26.44
C ILE A 415 11.57 4.87 -25.43
N PHE A 416 12.37 5.84 -25.82
CA PHE A 416 13.37 6.48 -24.96
C PHE A 416 12.78 7.63 -24.14
N SER A 417 13.27 7.76 -22.91
CA SER A 417 12.84 8.81 -21.96
C SER A 417 14.03 9.45 -21.22
N GLN A 418 15.19 9.49 -21.84
CA GLN A 418 16.45 9.94 -21.24
C GLN A 418 16.52 11.46 -21.05
N VAL A 419 15.88 12.22 -21.95
CA VAL A 419 16.01 13.69 -21.93
C VAL A 419 15.11 14.29 -20.87
N VAL A 420 15.72 14.97 -19.91
CA VAL A 420 15.03 15.78 -18.90
C VAL A 420 15.09 17.25 -19.32
N ASN A 421 13.94 17.89 -19.39
CA ASN A 421 13.85 19.32 -19.71
C ASN A 421 12.83 19.98 -18.77
N ALA A 422 13.34 20.69 -17.79
CA ALA A 422 12.53 21.40 -16.79
C ALA A 422 12.01 22.76 -17.26
N ARG A 423 12.23 23.15 -18.53
CA ARG A 423 11.76 24.44 -19.04
C ARG A 423 10.24 24.46 -19.08
N PHE A 424 9.64 25.54 -18.59
CA PHE A 424 8.17 25.72 -18.48
C PHE A 424 7.45 24.67 -17.63
N ASN A 425 8.18 23.95 -16.76
CA ASN A 425 7.58 22.89 -15.91
C ASN A 425 6.75 23.46 -14.75
N SER A 426 6.87 24.76 -14.44
CA SER A 426 6.19 25.45 -13.33
C SER A 426 5.10 26.41 -13.80
N GLY A 427 4.67 26.35 -15.05
CA GLY A 427 3.71 27.28 -15.61
C GLY A 427 2.31 26.72 -15.65
N GLY A 428 1.44 27.16 -14.73
CA GLY A 428 0.04 27.22 -15.03
C GLY A 428 -0.20 28.28 -16.12
N PHE A 429 -0.88 27.93 -17.19
CA PHE A 429 -1.60 28.86 -18.04
C PHE A 429 -3.02 29.01 -17.50
#